data_2850d776712d6276e0ee7cee4aeb65a4
#
_entry.id   2850d776712d6276e0ee7cee4aeb65a4
#
_cell.length_a   1.000
_cell.length_b   1.000
_cell.length_c   1.000
_cell.angle_alpha   90.00
_cell.angle_beta   90.00
_cell.angle_gamma   90.00
#
_symmetry.space_group_name_H-M   'P 1'
#
loop_
_entity.id
_entity.type
_entity.pdbx_description
1 polymer ?
#
loop_
_entity_poly.entity_id
_entity_poly.type
_entity_poly.pdbx_seq_one_letter_code
_entity_poly.pdbx_strand_id
1 'polypeptide(L)'
;MINPALGLCPRCLRKSVRDIIPLERRGLIARKLPNTRSLQTQQFQPFAPPSPSSLGKASPPKTYRRTRKWGRRLLYLALGTGVGWAIDRQYYASSITRSVRTFGLGLVVALDYKINFRPHPPFAPSIPAVHARNAERLANLLQANGGLYLKIGQAIAMQSAVLPPEFQKMFAKMFDDAPQNDWKDVEQVIREDFGKSPEEVFGVSFTGDPDKGLMERTARASASVAQVHWARLPDGREVAVKVQKREIAQQVGWDLWAFK
;
A
#
# COMPACT_ATOMS: atom_id res chain seq x y z
N MET A 1 -20.26 11.78 -54.95
CA MET A 1 -21.75 11.70 -54.85
C MET A 1 -22.13 11.56 -53.36
N ILE A 2 -22.59 12.68 -52.83
CA ILE A 2 -23.71 12.86 -51.89
C ILE A 2 -23.63 12.16 -50.52
N ASN A 3 -23.29 12.98 -49.56
CA ASN A 3 -23.66 12.88 -48.17
C ASN A 3 -25.18 13.06 -48.01
N PRO A 4 -25.90 12.41 -47.14
CA PRO A 4 -26.73 13.20 -46.24
C PRO A 4 -26.87 12.71 -44.79
N ALA A 5 -27.00 13.71 -44.02
CA ALA A 5 -28.03 14.05 -43.02
C ALA A 5 -27.78 13.61 -41.57
N LEU A 6 -27.40 14.61 -40.84
CA LEU A 6 -27.63 14.86 -39.44
C LEU A 6 -29.10 14.63 -39.03
N GLY A 7 -29.40 13.53 -38.40
CA GLY A 7 -30.68 13.25 -37.76
C GLY A 7 -30.76 13.92 -36.39
N LEU A 8 -31.34 15.12 -36.31
CA LEU A 8 -31.72 15.76 -35.06
C LEU A 8 -32.96 15.06 -34.48
N CYS A 9 -32.81 14.55 -33.28
CA CYS A 9 -33.86 13.87 -32.51
C CYS A 9 -35.03 14.84 -32.20
N PRO A 10 -36.32 14.52 -32.55
CA PRO A 10 -37.47 15.38 -32.32
C PRO A 10 -37.84 15.66 -30.85
N ARG A 11 -37.14 15.02 -29.89
CA ARG A 11 -37.39 15.24 -28.45
C ARG A 11 -36.67 16.43 -27.83
N CYS A 12 -35.65 16.99 -28.50
CA CYS A 12 -34.94 18.17 -27.98
C CYS A 12 -35.59 19.51 -28.30
N LEU A 13 -36.54 19.56 -29.23
CA LEU A 13 -37.21 20.79 -29.65
C LEU A 13 -38.45 21.13 -28.84
N ARG A 14 -38.89 20.30 -27.90
CA ARG A 14 -40.13 20.54 -27.11
C ARG A 14 -39.91 21.18 -25.73
N LYS A 15 -38.72 21.55 -25.36
CA LYS A 15 -38.43 22.11 -24.01
C LYS A 15 -38.08 23.60 -23.98
N SER A 16 -38.06 24.26 -25.14
CA SER A 16 -37.62 25.68 -25.22
C SER A 16 -38.74 26.73 -25.52
N VAL A 17 -40.00 26.35 -25.50
CA VAL A 17 -41.11 27.29 -25.88
C VAL A 17 -42.21 27.38 -24.81
N ARG A 18 -41.93 27.12 -23.55
CA ARG A 18 -42.98 27.18 -22.51
C ARG A 18 -42.78 28.20 -21.39
N ASP A 19 -41.87 29.13 -21.50
CA ASP A 19 -41.65 30.15 -20.48
C ASP A 19 -41.74 31.59 -21.04
N ILE A 20 -42.73 31.85 -21.94
CA ILE A 20 -43.12 33.20 -22.23
C ILE A 20 -44.44 33.43 -21.49
N ILE A 21 -44.34 34.02 -20.31
CA ILE A 21 -45.49 34.47 -19.52
C ILE A 21 -46.11 35.70 -20.19
N PRO A 22 -47.45 35.73 -20.50
CA PRO A 22 -48.10 36.90 -21.04
C PRO A 22 -48.23 37.97 -19.95
N LEU A 23 -47.88 39.23 -20.29
CA LEU A 23 -48.13 40.41 -19.50
C LEU A 23 -49.63 40.69 -19.54
N GLU A 24 -50.39 40.19 -18.59
CA GLU A 24 -51.78 40.57 -18.37
C GLU A 24 -51.84 41.90 -17.58
N ARG A 25 -52.53 42.87 -18.17
CA ARG A 25 -52.87 44.19 -17.59
C ARG A 25 -53.48 43.97 -16.20
N ARG A 26 -52.79 44.28 -15.14
CA ARG A 26 -53.41 44.49 -13.84
C ARG A 26 -53.77 45.97 -13.70
N GLY A 27 -55.10 46.23 -13.58
CA GLY A 27 -55.70 47.51 -13.39
C GLY A 27 -55.13 48.30 -12.22
N LEU A 28 -55.04 49.61 -12.44
CA LEU A 28 -54.69 50.59 -11.45
C LEU A 28 -55.77 50.60 -10.35
N ILE A 29 -55.51 49.95 -9.23
CA ILE A 29 -56.28 50.18 -8.00
C ILE A 29 -55.61 51.36 -7.29
N ALA A 30 -56.29 52.50 -7.33
CA ALA A 30 -55.90 53.65 -6.54
C ALA A 30 -55.94 53.33 -5.05
N ARG A 31 -54.76 53.12 -4.47
CA ARG A 31 -54.61 53.01 -3.01
C ARG A 31 -54.71 54.43 -2.43
N LYS A 32 -55.76 54.68 -1.65
CA LYS A 32 -55.85 55.79 -0.75
C LYS A 32 -54.63 55.99 0.08
N LEU A 33 -53.95 57.12 -0.01
CA LEU A 33 -52.84 57.50 0.85
C LEU A 33 -53.34 57.61 2.31
N PRO A 34 -52.69 56.97 3.26
CA PRO A 34 -53.04 57.24 4.66
C PRO A 34 -52.55 58.60 5.08
N ASN A 35 -53.38 59.23 5.90
CA ASN A 35 -53.24 60.52 6.50
C ASN A 35 -51.84 60.84 7.01
N THR A 36 -51.33 62.01 6.67
CA THR A 36 -50.10 62.60 7.14
C THR A 36 -50.12 62.72 8.68
N ARG A 37 -49.65 61.71 9.37
CA ARG A 37 -49.26 61.86 10.78
C ARG A 37 -47.93 62.64 10.81
N SER A 38 -47.96 63.70 11.61
CA SER A 38 -46.86 64.58 11.93
C SER A 38 -45.56 63.80 12.08
N LEU A 39 -44.56 64.15 11.32
CA LEU A 39 -43.17 63.68 11.49
C LEU A 39 -42.67 64.23 12.82
N GLN A 40 -42.80 63.41 13.89
CA GLN A 40 -42.05 63.64 15.09
C GLN A 40 -40.57 63.40 14.73
N THR A 41 -39.78 64.43 14.81
CA THR A 41 -38.35 64.41 14.67
C THR A 41 -37.81 63.49 15.75
N GLN A 42 -37.57 62.21 15.42
CA GLN A 42 -36.81 61.36 16.31
C GLN A 42 -35.40 61.94 16.43
N GLN A 43 -35.09 62.43 17.60
CA GLN A 43 -33.71 62.82 17.93
C GLN A 43 -32.81 61.61 17.73
N PHE A 44 -31.86 61.73 16.82
CA PHE A 44 -30.85 60.75 16.56
C PHE A 44 -30.01 60.60 17.83
N GLN A 45 -30.22 59.52 18.60
CA GLN A 45 -29.30 59.17 19.69
C GLN A 45 -28.06 58.54 19.09
N PRO A 46 -26.87 59.12 19.30
CA PRO A 46 -25.66 58.48 18.83
C PRO A 46 -25.54 57.10 19.46
N PHE A 47 -25.24 56.10 18.61
CA PHE A 47 -24.97 54.74 19.09
C PHE A 47 -23.85 54.77 20.14
N ALA A 48 -24.16 54.42 21.36
CA ALA A 48 -23.13 54.19 22.37
C ALA A 48 -22.17 53.07 21.89
N PRO A 49 -20.86 53.28 21.91
CA PRO A 49 -19.94 52.21 21.53
C PRO A 49 -20.16 50.99 22.45
N PRO A 50 -20.17 49.76 21.92
CA PRO A 50 -20.38 48.56 22.72
C PRO A 50 -19.32 48.49 23.80
N SER A 51 -19.74 48.21 25.04
CA SER A 51 -18.82 48.07 26.16
C SER A 51 -17.82 46.92 25.90
N PRO A 52 -16.55 47.03 26.28
CA PRO A 52 -15.53 46.03 26.06
C PRO A 52 -15.86 44.62 26.56
N SER A 53 -16.76 44.52 27.53
CA SER A 53 -17.29 43.29 28.12
C SER A 53 -18.29 42.55 27.22
N SER A 54 -18.88 43.21 26.21
CA SER A 54 -19.84 42.60 25.26
C SER A 54 -19.19 41.96 24.06
N LEU A 55 -17.85 42.09 23.87
CA LEU A 55 -17.09 41.35 22.90
C LEU A 55 -16.89 39.92 23.44
N GLY A 56 -17.97 39.14 23.41
CA GLY A 56 -17.90 37.69 23.63
C GLY A 56 -16.84 37.10 22.71
N LYS A 57 -15.90 36.32 23.28
CA LYS A 57 -14.87 35.61 22.50
C LYS A 57 -15.55 34.94 21.32
N ALA A 58 -15.30 35.45 20.12
CA ALA A 58 -15.86 34.90 18.90
C ALA A 58 -15.55 33.41 18.85
N SER A 59 -16.56 32.57 18.90
CA SER A 59 -16.36 31.13 18.78
C SER A 59 -15.80 30.86 17.37
N PRO A 60 -14.74 30.06 17.24
CA PRO A 60 -14.16 29.77 15.94
C PRO A 60 -15.22 29.20 14.99
N PRO A 61 -15.17 29.53 13.69
CA PRO A 61 -16.16 29.12 12.71
C PRO A 61 -16.38 27.61 12.72
N LYS A 62 -17.61 27.16 12.57
CA LYS A 62 -18.01 25.73 12.64
C LYS A 62 -17.19 24.82 11.72
N THR A 63 -16.71 25.35 10.59
CA THR A 63 -15.79 24.69 9.63
C THR A 63 -14.46 24.35 10.27
N TYR A 64 -13.83 25.25 11.02
CA TYR A 64 -12.56 25.03 11.73
C TYR A 64 -12.67 23.94 12.79
N ARG A 65 -13.78 23.84 13.52
CA ARG A 65 -14.02 22.76 14.49
C ARG A 65 -14.16 21.39 13.80
N ARG A 66 -14.74 21.35 12.60
CA ARG A 66 -14.93 20.12 11.83
C ARG A 66 -13.60 19.62 11.27
N THR A 67 -12.78 20.47 10.68
CA THR A 67 -11.46 20.14 10.14
C THR A 67 -10.50 19.67 11.25
N ARG A 68 -10.52 20.32 12.43
CA ARG A 68 -9.71 19.90 13.58
C ARG A 68 -10.10 18.51 14.12
N LYS A 69 -11.41 18.18 14.11
CA LYS A 69 -11.87 16.82 14.49
C LYS A 69 -11.41 15.77 13.48
N TRP A 70 -11.48 16.06 12.20
CA TRP A 70 -10.98 15.16 11.15
C TRP A 70 -9.46 15.01 11.19
N GLY A 71 -8.73 16.09 11.40
CA GLY A 71 -7.27 16.06 11.59
C GLY A 71 -6.84 15.19 12.76
N ARG A 72 -7.53 15.28 13.91
CA ARG A 72 -7.27 14.41 15.06
C ARG A 72 -7.58 12.94 14.77
N ARG A 73 -8.68 12.63 14.07
CA ARG A 73 -9.02 11.26 13.67
C ARG A 73 -7.96 10.67 12.73
N LEU A 74 -7.52 11.44 11.74
CA LEU A 74 -6.44 11.04 10.84
C LEU A 74 -5.12 10.82 11.59
N LEU A 75 -4.80 11.68 12.56
CA LEU A 75 -3.61 11.51 13.40
C LEU A 75 -3.69 10.22 14.23
N TYR A 76 -4.83 9.93 14.88
CA TYR A 76 -5.00 8.69 15.64
C TYR A 76 -4.97 7.44 14.74
N LEU A 77 -5.53 7.51 13.53
CA LEU A 77 -5.42 6.44 12.55
C LEU A 77 -3.96 6.23 12.13
N ALA A 78 -3.23 7.31 11.83
CA ALA A 78 -1.81 7.23 11.47
C ALA A 78 -0.95 6.67 12.60
N LEU A 79 -1.19 7.11 13.86
CA LEU A 79 -0.50 6.56 15.03
C LEU A 79 -0.86 5.09 15.26
N GLY A 80 -2.14 4.73 15.18
CA GLY A 80 -2.59 3.35 15.33
C GLY A 80 -2.03 2.40 14.28
N THR A 81 -2.01 2.84 13.01
CA THR A 81 -1.38 2.06 11.92
C THR A 81 0.13 1.97 12.08
N GLY A 82 0.81 3.04 12.52
CA GLY A 82 2.24 3.04 12.79
C GLY A 82 2.62 2.09 13.93
N VAL A 83 1.88 2.13 15.05
CA VAL A 83 2.07 1.21 16.18
C VAL A 83 1.77 -0.23 15.76
N GLY A 84 0.67 -0.46 15.05
CA GLY A 84 0.31 -1.78 14.52
C GLY A 84 1.40 -2.35 13.61
N TRP A 85 1.96 -1.53 12.71
CA TRP A 85 3.07 -1.92 11.86
C TRP A 85 4.34 -2.25 12.66
N ALA A 86 4.66 -1.45 13.69
CA ALA A 86 5.82 -1.72 14.55
C ALA A 86 5.67 -3.04 15.33
N ILE A 87 4.47 -3.32 15.85
CA ILE A 87 4.15 -4.58 16.53
C ILE A 87 4.24 -5.76 15.55
N ASP A 88 3.66 -5.64 14.35
CA ASP A 88 3.73 -6.67 13.32
C ASP A 88 5.19 -7.00 12.95
N ARG A 89 6.02 -5.96 12.79
CA ARG A 89 7.44 -6.15 12.48
C ARG A 89 8.21 -6.82 13.61
N GLN A 90 7.93 -6.45 14.87
CA GLN A 90 8.67 -6.92 16.03
C GLN A 90 8.27 -8.33 16.49
N TYR A 91 6.98 -8.62 16.51
CA TYR A 91 6.44 -9.85 17.11
C TYR A 91 5.92 -10.87 16.10
N TYR A 92 5.52 -10.44 14.92
CA TYR A 92 4.90 -11.30 13.89
C TYR A 92 5.74 -11.43 12.62
N ALA A 93 7.00 -11.01 12.66
CA ALA A 93 7.91 -11.04 11.49
C ALA A 93 7.27 -10.46 10.21
N SER A 94 6.50 -9.39 10.36
CA SER A 94 5.75 -8.70 9.30
C SER A 94 4.67 -9.55 8.61
N SER A 95 4.15 -10.58 9.27
CA SER A 95 3.21 -11.54 8.66
C SER A 95 1.88 -10.88 8.28
N ILE A 96 1.36 -9.96 9.10
CA ILE A 96 0.13 -9.22 8.80
C ILE A 96 0.35 -8.32 7.57
N THR A 97 1.45 -7.57 7.56
CA THR A 97 1.82 -6.70 6.43
C THR A 97 1.97 -7.50 5.13
N ARG A 98 2.62 -8.66 5.18
CA ARG A 98 2.82 -9.58 4.04
C ARG A 98 1.48 -10.12 3.53
N SER A 99 0.59 -10.55 4.43
CA SER A 99 -0.75 -11.03 4.09
C SER A 99 -1.59 -9.93 3.44
N VAL A 100 -1.66 -8.73 4.03
CA VAL A 100 -2.39 -7.58 3.46
C VAL A 100 -1.87 -7.24 2.06
N ARG A 101 -0.55 -7.25 1.86
CA ARG A 101 0.07 -7.01 0.56
C ARG A 101 -0.31 -8.10 -0.44
N THR A 102 -0.33 -9.36 -0.03
CA THR A 102 -0.68 -10.50 -0.88
C THR A 102 -2.14 -10.46 -1.31
N PHE A 103 -3.09 -10.30 -0.37
CA PHE A 103 -4.52 -10.19 -0.68
C PHE A 103 -4.83 -8.93 -1.48
N GLY A 104 -4.20 -7.80 -1.16
CA GLY A 104 -4.34 -6.55 -1.90
C GLY A 104 -3.90 -6.70 -3.34
N LEU A 105 -2.74 -7.32 -3.58
CA LEU A 105 -2.30 -7.59 -4.95
C LEU A 105 -3.21 -8.60 -5.65
N GLY A 106 -3.65 -9.66 -4.96
CA GLY A 106 -4.61 -10.63 -5.51
C GLY A 106 -5.86 -9.94 -6.05
N LEU A 107 -6.41 -8.99 -5.28
CA LEU A 107 -7.56 -8.19 -5.72
C LEU A 107 -7.22 -7.32 -6.95
N VAL A 108 -6.07 -6.64 -6.95
CA VAL A 108 -5.63 -5.80 -8.08
C VAL A 108 -5.47 -6.65 -9.35
N VAL A 109 -4.84 -7.81 -9.26
CA VAL A 109 -4.65 -8.74 -10.38
C VAL A 109 -5.99 -9.26 -10.88
N ALA A 110 -6.89 -9.69 -9.97
CA ALA A 110 -8.22 -10.16 -10.34
C ALA A 110 -9.05 -9.09 -11.06
N LEU A 111 -9.01 -7.84 -10.57
CA LEU A 111 -9.69 -6.72 -11.22
C LEU A 111 -9.06 -6.37 -12.57
N ASP A 112 -7.73 -6.40 -12.66
CA ASP A 112 -7.01 -6.12 -13.90
C ASP A 112 -7.38 -7.13 -14.98
N TYR A 113 -7.40 -8.43 -14.67
CA TYR A 113 -7.86 -9.46 -15.60
C TYR A 113 -9.36 -9.33 -15.90
N LYS A 114 -10.21 -9.10 -14.92
CA LYS A 114 -11.65 -8.92 -15.15
C LYS A 114 -11.96 -7.80 -16.12
N ILE A 115 -11.19 -6.71 -16.08
CA ILE A 115 -11.39 -5.54 -16.92
C ILE A 115 -10.72 -5.71 -18.30
N ASN A 116 -9.50 -6.24 -18.33
CA ASN A 116 -8.64 -6.20 -19.51
C ASN A 116 -8.53 -7.53 -20.27
N PHE A 117 -9.01 -8.65 -19.74
CA PHE A 117 -8.98 -9.94 -20.43
C PHE A 117 -10.11 -10.00 -21.48
N ARG A 118 -9.93 -9.22 -22.56
CA ARG A 118 -10.88 -9.06 -23.67
C ARG A 118 -10.08 -8.93 -24.97
N PRO A 119 -10.69 -9.21 -26.15
CA PRO A 119 -10.00 -9.05 -27.46
C PRO A 119 -9.38 -7.66 -27.65
N HIS A 120 -10.03 -6.62 -27.13
CA HIS A 120 -9.54 -5.25 -27.11
C HIS A 120 -9.51 -4.73 -25.66
N PRO A 121 -8.37 -4.89 -24.95
CA PRO A 121 -8.26 -4.44 -23.57
C PRO A 121 -8.37 -2.91 -23.46
N PRO A 122 -9.22 -2.35 -22.56
CA PRO A 122 -9.38 -0.90 -22.48
C PRO A 122 -8.17 -0.18 -21.86
N PHE A 123 -7.37 -0.87 -21.03
CA PHE A 123 -6.21 -0.29 -20.33
C PHE A 123 -4.91 -1.04 -20.58
N ALA A 124 -4.79 -1.73 -21.73
CA ALA A 124 -3.55 -2.36 -22.15
C ALA A 124 -3.55 -2.48 -23.69
N PRO A 125 -2.37 -2.47 -24.33
CA PRO A 125 -2.27 -2.59 -25.79
C PRO A 125 -2.62 -4.00 -26.29
N SER A 126 -2.45 -5.04 -25.46
CA SER A 126 -2.71 -6.43 -25.82
C SER A 126 -2.85 -7.32 -24.57
N ILE A 127 -3.37 -8.53 -24.73
CA ILE A 127 -3.45 -9.54 -23.65
C ILE A 127 -2.06 -9.92 -23.12
N PRO A 128 -1.01 -10.17 -23.95
CA PRO A 128 0.35 -10.39 -23.46
C PRO A 128 0.87 -9.25 -22.57
N ALA A 129 0.53 -7.99 -22.87
CA ALA A 129 0.92 -6.87 -22.02
C ALA A 129 0.21 -6.89 -20.65
N VAL A 130 -1.04 -7.39 -20.58
CA VAL A 130 -1.74 -7.64 -19.29
C VAL A 130 -1.03 -8.73 -18.50
N HIS A 131 -0.62 -9.83 -19.17
CA HIS A 131 0.14 -10.89 -18.53
C HIS A 131 1.49 -10.37 -18.02
N ALA A 132 2.25 -9.63 -18.81
CA ALA A 132 3.56 -9.13 -18.44
C ALA A 132 3.51 -8.23 -17.20
N ARG A 133 2.61 -7.25 -17.15
CA ARG A 133 2.49 -6.35 -15.99
C ARG A 133 2.00 -7.06 -14.72
N ASN A 134 1.15 -8.09 -14.85
CA ASN A 134 0.71 -8.85 -13.69
C ASN A 134 1.79 -9.86 -13.23
N ALA A 135 2.57 -10.40 -14.14
CA ALA A 135 3.77 -11.18 -13.82
C ALA A 135 4.79 -10.34 -13.04
N GLU A 136 5.05 -9.10 -13.48
CA GLU A 136 5.93 -8.16 -12.78
C GLU A 136 5.42 -7.81 -11.38
N ARG A 137 4.13 -7.49 -11.24
CA ARG A 137 3.51 -7.20 -9.95
C ARG A 137 3.66 -8.38 -8.98
N LEU A 138 3.42 -9.61 -9.48
CA LEU A 138 3.53 -10.81 -8.66
C LEU A 138 5.00 -11.09 -8.29
N ALA A 139 5.94 -10.96 -9.23
CA ALA A 139 7.37 -11.11 -8.95
C ALA A 139 7.82 -10.12 -7.87
N ASN A 140 7.45 -8.85 -7.98
CA ASN A 140 7.77 -7.82 -6.99
C ASN A 140 7.15 -8.13 -5.61
N LEU A 141 5.93 -8.68 -5.55
CA LEU A 141 5.32 -9.14 -4.31
C LEU A 141 6.14 -10.26 -3.67
N LEU A 142 6.50 -11.29 -4.45
CA LEU A 142 7.23 -12.45 -3.96
C LEU A 142 8.62 -12.05 -3.42
N GLN A 143 9.32 -11.15 -4.13
CA GLN A 143 10.59 -10.58 -3.67
C GLN A 143 10.42 -9.75 -2.39
N ALA A 144 9.42 -8.87 -2.33
CA ALA A 144 9.16 -8.02 -1.18
C ALA A 144 8.71 -8.80 0.07
N ASN A 145 8.07 -9.96 -0.10
CA ASN A 145 7.69 -10.83 1.00
C ASN A 145 8.82 -11.79 1.41
N GLY A 146 9.74 -12.14 0.49
CA GLY A 146 10.91 -12.99 0.79
C GLY A 146 10.55 -14.42 1.20
N GLY A 147 11.52 -15.12 1.81
CA GLY A 147 11.29 -16.40 2.48
C GLY A 147 10.55 -17.45 1.66
N LEU A 148 9.45 -17.97 2.22
CA LEU A 148 8.63 -19.00 1.59
C LEU A 148 7.96 -18.50 0.29
N TYR A 149 7.64 -17.20 0.18
CA TYR A 149 7.08 -16.63 -1.05
C TYR A 149 8.04 -16.73 -2.24
N LEU A 150 9.35 -16.52 -2.04
CA LEU A 150 10.35 -16.75 -3.08
C LEU A 150 10.39 -18.23 -3.47
N LYS A 151 10.28 -19.13 -2.51
CA LYS A 151 10.25 -20.57 -2.77
C LYS A 151 9.04 -20.99 -3.57
N ILE A 152 7.87 -20.41 -3.27
CA ILE A 152 6.64 -20.61 -4.05
C ILE A 152 6.83 -20.05 -5.48
N GLY A 153 7.39 -18.85 -5.63
CA GLY A 153 7.71 -18.26 -6.95
C GLY A 153 8.61 -19.18 -7.78
N GLN A 154 9.62 -19.79 -7.17
CA GLN A 154 10.48 -20.78 -7.81
C GLN A 154 9.68 -22.02 -8.26
N ALA A 155 8.84 -22.57 -7.38
CA ALA A 155 7.99 -23.71 -7.73
C ALA A 155 7.03 -23.40 -8.88
N ILE A 156 6.43 -22.20 -8.88
CA ILE A 156 5.55 -21.71 -9.96
C ILE A 156 6.33 -21.59 -11.28
N ALA A 157 7.56 -21.08 -11.25
CA ALA A 157 8.40 -20.94 -12.44
C ALA A 157 8.71 -22.28 -13.11
N MET A 158 8.81 -23.36 -12.32
CA MET A 158 9.00 -24.72 -12.83
C MET A 158 7.74 -25.31 -13.48
N GLN A 159 6.55 -24.74 -13.23
CA GLN A 159 5.27 -25.15 -13.81
C GLN A 159 5.03 -24.49 -15.18
N SER A 160 5.97 -24.66 -16.12
CA SER A 160 5.96 -23.98 -17.41
C SER A 160 4.73 -24.29 -18.30
N ALA A 161 4.07 -25.43 -18.06
CA ALA A 161 2.91 -25.85 -18.87
C ALA A 161 1.62 -25.10 -18.53
N VAL A 162 1.53 -24.44 -17.36
CA VAL A 162 0.27 -23.87 -16.84
C VAL A 162 0.22 -22.34 -17.00
N LEU A 163 1.38 -21.68 -17.01
CA LEU A 163 1.46 -20.24 -16.98
C LEU A 163 1.83 -19.63 -18.36
N PRO A 164 1.27 -18.43 -18.68
CA PRO A 164 1.70 -17.68 -19.83
C PRO A 164 3.23 -17.44 -19.85
N PRO A 165 3.86 -17.36 -21.03
CA PRO A 165 5.31 -17.23 -21.17
C PRO A 165 5.89 -15.98 -20.49
N GLU A 166 5.09 -14.93 -20.32
CA GLU A 166 5.48 -13.69 -19.64
C GLU A 166 5.80 -13.96 -18.15
N PHE A 167 5.01 -14.81 -17.49
CA PHE A 167 5.25 -15.22 -16.10
C PHE A 167 6.52 -16.07 -15.99
N GLN A 168 6.72 -17.00 -16.92
CA GLN A 168 7.91 -17.85 -16.91
C GLN A 168 9.19 -17.01 -17.03
N LYS A 169 9.23 -16.08 -17.99
CA LYS A 169 10.37 -15.16 -18.19
C LYS A 169 10.65 -14.30 -16.95
N MET A 170 9.59 -13.84 -16.30
CA MET A 170 9.72 -12.98 -15.11
C MET A 170 10.24 -13.78 -13.91
N PHE A 171 9.69 -14.95 -13.67
CA PHE A 171 10.08 -15.78 -12.53
C PHE A 171 11.46 -16.45 -12.69
N ALA A 172 11.88 -16.75 -13.92
CA ALA A 172 13.24 -17.24 -14.19
C ALA A 172 14.33 -16.30 -13.65
N LYS A 173 14.07 -14.97 -13.70
CA LYS A 173 15.00 -13.97 -13.16
C LYS A 173 15.09 -13.94 -11.64
N MET A 174 14.16 -14.60 -10.93
CA MET A 174 14.11 -14.59 -9.46
C MET A 174 15.00 -15.64 -8.80
N PHE A 175 15.65 -16.52 -9.61
CA PHE A 175 16.45 -17.61 -9.06
C PHE A 175 17.81 -17.19 -8.54
N ASP A 176 18.35 -16.06 -9.03
CA ASP A 176 19.77 -15.76 -8.91
C ASP A 176 20.16 -14.85 -7.73
N ASP A 177 19.22 -14.11 -7.09
CA ASP A 177 19.56 -13.09 -6.09
C ASP A 177 18.64 -13.14 -4.84
N ALA A 178 18.95 -13.99 -3.88
CA ALA A 178 18.40 -13.85 -2.54
C ALA A 178 19.32 -12.96 -1.68
N PRO A 179 18.82 -11.90 -1.03
CA PRO A 179 19.63 -11.04 -0.17
C PRO A 179 20.27 -11.85 0.97
N GLN A 180 21.51 -11.51 1.33
CA GLN A 180 22.19 -12.10 2.47
C GLN A 180 21.77 -11.37 3.75
N ASN A 181 21.64 -12.11 4.85
CA ASN A 181 21.49 -11.55 6.19
C ASN A 181 22.87 -11.18 6.74
N ASP A 182 22.90 -10.19 7.63
CA ASP A 182 24.11 -9.77 8.31
C ASP A 182 24.68 -10.90 9.18
N TRP A 183 26.01 -10.91 9.35
CA TRP A 183 26.70 -11.89 10.21
C TRP A 183 26.11 -11.96 11.63
N LYS A 184 25.67 -10.82 12.17
CA LYS A 184 25.05 -10.74 13.50
C LYS A 184 23.81 -11.63 13.63
N ASP A 185 22.99 -11.70 12.58
CA ASP A 185 21.80 -12.58 12.57
C ASP A 185 22.20 -14.05 12.49
N VAL A 186 23.24 -14.37 11.71
CA VAL A 186 23.81 -15.73 11.61
C VAL A 186 24.35 -16.20 12.95
N GLU A 187 25.15 -15.37 13.60
CA GLU A 187 25.72 -15.67 14.93
C GLU A 187 24.59 -15.88 15.96
N GLN A 188 23.53 -15.06 15.89
CA GLN A 188 22.42 -15.18 16.81
C GLN A 188 21.66 -16.50 16.62
N VAL A 189 21.42 -16.94 15.37
CA VAL A 189 20.78 -18.24 15.08
C VAL A 189 21.61 -19.38 15.65
N ILE A 190 22.92 -19.35 15.42
CA ILE A 190 23.83 -20.40 15.96
C ILE A 190 23.78 -20.41 17.50
N ARG A 191 23.77 -19.26 18.15
CA ARG A 191 23.64 -19.17 19.61
C ARG A 191 22.27 -19.64 20.13
N GLU A 192 21.20 -19.35 19.41
CA GLU A 192 19.85 -19.81 19.75
C GLU A 192 19.72 -21.33 19.64
N ASP A 193 20.32 -21.93 18.60
CA ASP A 193 20.23 -23.38 18.34
C ASP A 193 21.18 -24.22 19.20
N PHE A 194 22.42 -23.75 19.44
CA PHE A 194 23.46 -24.53 20.12
C PHE A 194 23.81 -24.03 21.52
N GLY A 195 23.31 -22.86 21.93
CA GLY A 195 23.63 -22.22 23.22
C GLY A 195 25.08 -21.72 23.33
N LYS A 196 25.85 -21.72 22.24
CA LYS A 196 27.28 -21.38 22.17
C LYS A 196 27.58 -20.49 20.98
N SER A 197 28.74 -19.82 21.02
CA SER A 197 29.20 -19.01 19.89
C SER A 197 29.62 -19.87 18.70
N PRO A 198 29.65 -19.35 17.46
CA PRO A 198 30.17 -20.09 16.30
C PRO A 198 31.58 -20.59 16.49
N GLU A 199 32.44 -19.83 17.20
CA GLU A 199 33.80 -20.21 17.53
C GLU A 199 33.86 -21.45 18.41
N GLU A 200 32.96 -21.55 19.39
CA GLU A 200 32.89 -22.69 20.29
C GLU A 200 32.24 -23.92 19.64
N VAL A 201 31.20 -23.70 18.79
CA VAL A 201 30.47 -24.79 18.15
C VAL A 201 31.34 -25.51 17.11
N PHE A 202 32.05 -24.73 16.28
CA PHE A 202 32.80 -25.25 15.14
C PHE A 202 34.32 -25.31 15.39
N GLY A 203 34.79 -24.82 16.53
CA GLY A 203 36.23 -24.74 16.82
C GLY A 203 36.98 -23.78 15.89
N VAL A 204 36.31 -22.75 15.39
CA VAL A 204 36.85 -21.81 14.39
C VAL A 204 37.29 -20.50 15.00
N SER A 205 38.14 -19.77 14.28
CA SER A 205 38.52 -18.41 14.58
C SER A 205 38.21 -17.50 13.39
N PHE A 206 37.87 -16.26 13.68
CA PHE A 206 37.73 -15.20 12.66
C PHE A 206 38.95 -14.30 12.55
N THR A 207 39.96 -14.53 13.40
CA THR A 207 41.18 -13.73 13.51
C THR A 207 42.43 -14.45 12.99
N GLY A 208 42.27 -15.70 12.50
CA GLY A 208 43.38 -16.47 11.92
C GLY A 208 44.28 -17.14 12.94
N ASP A 209 43.72 -17.59 14.07
CA ASP A 209 44.41 -18.40 15.07
C ASP A 209 44.86 -19.75 14.45
N PRO A 210 46.19 -20.10 14.46
CA PRO A 210 46.71 -21.29 13.79
C PRO A 210 46.22 -22.61 14.41
N ASP A 211 45.84 -22.60 15.69
CA ASP A 211 45.36 -23.78 16.42
C ASP A 211 43.85 -24.02 16.26
N LYS A 212 43.15 -23.13 15.55
CA LYS A 212 41.72 -23.20 15.30
C LYS A 212 41.42 -23.28 13.81
N GLY A 213 40.21 -23.76 13.51
CA GLY A 213 39.69 -23.66 12.17
C GLY A 213 39.42 -22.19 11.74
N LEU A 214 39.01 -21.99 10.51
CA LEU A 214 38.66 -20.70 9.94
C LEU A 214 37.21 -20.72 9.45
N MET A 215 36.46 -19.64 9.64
CA MET A 215 35.12 -19.49 9.08
C MET A 215 34.97 -18.10 8.45
N GLU A 216 34.32 -18.05 7.29
CA GLU A 216 34.00 -16.80 6.62
C GLU A 216 32.73 -16.19 7.17
N ARG A 217 32.76 -14.88 7.51
CA ARG A 217 31.56 -14.16 7.94
C ARG A 217 30.63 -13.82 6.78
N THR A 218 31.20 -13.68 5.57
CA THR A 218 30.41 -13.43 4.36
C THR A 218 29.90 -14.75 3.82
N ALA A 219 28.63 -14.86 3.51
CA ALA A 219 28.08 -16.05 2.91
C ALA A 219 28.58 -16.20 1.46
N ARG A 220 29.03 -17.40 1.08
CA ARG A 220 29.37 -17.72 -0.32
C ARG A 220 28.14 -17.89 -1.21
N ALA A 221 27.03 -18.29 -0.62
CA ALA A 221 25.74 -18.41 -1.31
C ALA A 221 24.59 -18.04 -0.38
N SER A 222 23.56 -17.41 -0.92
CA SER A 222 22.34 -17.10 -0.21
C SER A 222 21.14 -17.60 -1.01
N ALA A 223 20.25 -18.34 -0.36
CA ALA A 223 18.99 -18.80 -0.90
C ALA A 223 17.82 -18.09 -0.20
N SER A 224 16.59 -18.38 -0.63
CA SER A 224 15.37 -17.76 -0.08
C SER A 224 15.20 -17.98 1.43
N VAL A 225 15.63 -19.13 1.97
CA VAL A 225 15.37 -19.54 3.36
C VAL A 225 16.63 -19.76 4.19
N ALA A 226 17.81 -19.78 3.57
CA ALA A 226 19.09 -20.06 4.24
C ALA A 226 20.25 -19.43 3.48
N GLN A 227 21.38 -19.27 4.16
CA GLN A 227 22.65 -18.89 3.55
C GLN A 227 23.76 -19.87 3.93
N VAL A 228 24.81 -19.94 3.12
CA VAL A 228 25.88 -20.93 3.25
C VAL A 228 27.19 -20.20 3.44
N HIS A 229 27.86 -20.52 4.54
CA HIS A 229 29.20 -20.04 4.88
C HIS A 229 30.21 -21.16 4.69
N TRP A 230 31.38 -20.80 4.22
CA TRP A 230 32.50 -21.72 4.16
C TRP A 230 33.23 -21.71 5.50
N ALA A 231 33.65 -22.91 5.94
CA ALA A 231 34.52 -23.07 7.11
C ALA A 231 35.53 -24.20 6.88
N ARG A 232 36.70 -24.04 7.51
CA ARG A 232 37.70 -25.12 7.69
C ARG A 232 37.75 -25.44 9.17
N LEU A 233 37.46 -26.68 9.50
CA LEU A 233 37.50 -27.19 10.89
C LEU A 233 38.93 -27.33 11.39
N PRO A 234 39.16 -27.48 12.73
CA PRO A 234 40.51 -27.70 13.30
C PRO A 234 41.20 -28.94 12.77
N ASP A 235 40.46 -29.97 12.33
CA ASP A 235 40.98 -31.19 11.73
C ASP A 235 41.35 -31.03 10.23
N GLY A 236 41.26 -29.82 9.69
CA GLY A 236 41.60 -29.47 8.32
C GLY A 236 40.47 -29.69 7.29
N ARG A 237 39.34 -30.28 7.66
CA ARG A 237 38.22 -30.50 6.73
C ARG A 237 37.56 -29.19 6.36
N GLU A 238 37.31 -29.02 5.07
CA GLU A 238 36.49 -27.92 4.54
C GLU A 238 35.02 -28.32 4.55
N VAL A 239 34.17 -27.44 5.09
CA VAL A 239 32.75 -27.69 5.26
C VAL A 239 31.92 -26.49 4.81
N ALA A 240 30.71 -26.76 4.34
CA ALA A 240 29.70 -25.77 4.07
C ALA A 240 28.71 -25.72 5.23
N VAL A 241 28.71 -24.63 5.97
CA VAL A 241 27.79 -24.38 7.09
C VAL A 241 26.54 -23.68 6.57
N LYS A 242 25.45 -24.43 6.47
CA LYS A 242 24.16 -23.87 6.05
C LYS A 242 23.38 -23.41 7.26
N VAL A 243 23.12 -22.10 7.33
CA VAL A 243 22.39 -21.47 8.42
C VAL A 243 21.05 -20.96 7.90
N GLN A 244 19.97 -21.32 8.58
CA GLN A 244 18.63 -20.82 8.27
C GLN A 244 18.55 -19.34 8.60
N LYS A 245 17.86 -18.56 7.76
CA LYS A 245 17.60 -17.14 8.04
C LYS A 245 16.63 -17.03 9.22
N ARG A 246 16.96 -16.14 10.16
CA ARG A 246 16.26 -16.02 11.45
C ARG A 246 14.77 -15.78 11.30
N GLU A 247 14.38 -14.91 10.37
CA GLU A 247 12.99 -14.54 10.09
C GLU A 247 12.14 -15.73 9.61
N ILE A 248 12.76 -16.74 9.01
CA ILE A 248 12.05 -17.89 8.42
C ILE A 248 11.35 -18.72 9.50
N ALA A 249 11.99 -18.96 10.63
CA ALA A 249 11.42 -19.75 11.71
C ALA A 249 10.08 -19.15 12.20
N GLN A 250 10.00 -17.82 12.27
CA GLN A 250 8.79 -17.10 12.69
C GLN A 250 7.75 -16.97 11.57
N GLN A 251 8.19 -16.85 10.31
CA GLN A 251 7.32 -16.60 9.17
C GLN A 251 6.59 -17.85 8.69
N VAL A 252 7.23 -19.01 8.70
CA VAL A 252 6.69 -20.24 8.07
C VAL A 252 5.31 -20.62 8.61
N GLY A 253 5.10 -20.53 9.91
CA GLY A 253 3.81 -20.87 10.52
C GLY A 253 2.68 -19.99 10.01
N TRP A 254 2.90 -18.69 9.92
CA TRP A 254 1.93 -17.71 9.44
C TRP A 254 1.71 -17.78 7.94
N ASP A 255 2.79 -17.97 7.18
CA ASP A 255 2.71 -18.09 5.72
C ASP A 255 1.90 -19.32 5.32
N LEU A 256 2.17 -20.47 5.94
CA LEU A 256 1.41 -21.70 5.69
C LEU A 256 -0.07 -21.56 6.09
N TRP A 257 -0.36 -20.81 7.15
CA TRP A 257 -1.74 -20.52 7.53
C TRP A 257 -2.47 -19.66 6.49
N ALA A 258 -1.79 -18.70 5.88
CA ALA A 258 -2.37 -17.82 4.86
C ALA A 258 -2.70 -18.55 3.54
N PHE A 259 -2.13 -19.74 3.30
CA PHE A 259 -2.36 -20.56 2.10
C PHE A 259 -3.36 -21.71 2.33
N LYS A 260 -3.91 -21.85 3.53
CA LYS A 260 -4.97 -22.80 3.83
C LYS A 260 -6.36 -22.23 3.52
#